data_70b4eb105a48263049f7cdf7aae245a1
#
_entry.id   70b4eb105a48263049f7cdf7aae245a1
#
_cell.length_a   1.000
_cell.length_b   1.000
_cell.length_c   1.000
_cell.angle_alpha   90.00
_cell.angle_beta   90.00
_cell.angle_gamma   90.00
#
_symmetry.space_group_name_H-M   'P 1'
#
loop_
_entity.id
_entity.type
_entity.pdbx_description
1 polymer ?
#
loop_
_entity_poly.entity_id
_entity_poly.type
_entity_poly.pdbx_seq_one_letter_code
_entity_poly.pdbx_strand_id
1 'polypeptide(L)'
;MHKETRSTCPYCGVGCGVIIESRREQIIGVRGDPDHPANFGRLCSKGSTLHLTATPEVIAQTRLLQPMRRLQRGETPQPLGWDAALDLAATRFADIIRTHGPDAVGFYVSGQLLTEDYYVFNKLAKGLIGTNNIDTNSRLCMSS
;
A
#
# COMPACT_ATOMS: atom_id res chain seq x y z
N MET A 1 -23.65 -13.69 13.21
CA MET A 1 -22.89 -14.90 12.88
C MET A 1 -21.41 -14.57 13.06
N HIS A 2 -20.62 -15.41 13.74
CA HIS A 2 -19.16 -15.27 13.81
C HIS A 2 -18.57 -15.87 12.53
N LYS A 3 -17.62 -15.14 11.88
CA LYS A 3 -16.98 -15.59 10.65
C LYS A 3 -15.47 -15.39 10.78
N GLU A 4 -14.71 -16.39 10.37
CA GLU A 4 -13.26 -16.33 10.22
C GLU A 4 -12.88 -16.25 8.75
N THR A 5 -11.95 -15.37 8.40
CA THR A 5 -11.47 -15.20 7.03
C THR A 5 -9.94 -15.18 7.04
N ARG A 6 -9.33 -16.10 6.29
CA ARG A 6 -7.87 -16.11 6.08
C ARG A 6 -7.47 -14.99 5.12
N SER A 7 -6.40 -14.29 5.44
CA SER A 7 -5.86 -13.18 4.66
C SER A 7 -4.35 -13.03 4.89
N THR A 8 -3.75 -12.05 4.25
CA THR A 8 -2.35 -11.68 4.42
C THR A 8 -2.24 -10.35 5.16
N CYS A 9 -1.31 -10.23 6.09
CA CYS A 9 -1.03 -8.99 6.80
C CYS A 9 -0.49 -7.93 5.83
N PRO A 10 -1.08 -6.72 5.79
CA PRO A 10 -0.71 -5.71 4.79
C PRO A 10 0.48 -4.83 5.21
N TYR A 11 1.15 -5.11 6.33
CA TYR A 11 2.16 -4.18 6.87
C TYR A 11 3.54 -4.28 6.24
N CYS A 12 3.97 -5.45 5.81
CA CYS A 12 5.31 -5.60 5.23
C CYS A 12 5.44 -6.86 4.37
N GLY A 13 6.56 -6.96 3.64
CA GLY A 13 6.85 -8.05 2.72
C GLY A 13 7.12 -9.43 3.37
N VAL A 14 7.02 -9.57 4.68
CA VAL A 14 7.05 -10.90 5.34
C VAL A 14 5.85 -11.73 4.90
N GLY A 15 4.70 -11.08 4.59
CA GLY A 15 3.53 -11.78 4.09
C GLY A 15 2.88 -12.71 5.11
N CYS A 16 2.88 -12.34 6.40
CA CYS A 16 2.29 -13.16 7.46
C CYS A 16 0.83 -13.49 7.19
N GLY A 17 0.46 -14.77 7.29
CA GLY A 17 -0.93 -15.19 7.26
C GLY A 17 -1.66 -14.76 8.52
N VAL A 18 -2.85 -14.20 8.36
CA VAL A 18 -3.74 -13.77 9.43
C VAL A 18 -5.12 -14.40 9.27
N ILE A 19 -5.78 -14.64 10.39
CA ILE A 19 -7.19 -14.99 10.46
C ILE A 19 -7.92 -13.79 11.02
N ILE A 20 -8.79 -13.21 10.22
CA ILE A 20 -9.63 -12.07 10.58
C ILE A 20 -10.94 -12.61 11.15
N GLU A 21 -11.25 -12.22 12.37
CA GLU A 21 -12.48 -12.57 13.07
C GLU A 21 -13.49 -11.44 12.92
N SER A 22 -14.69 -11.76 12.43
CA SER A 22 -15.74 -10.77 12.22
C SER A 22 -17.09 -11.21 12.77
N ARG A 23 -17.91 -10.25 13.18
CA ARG A 23 -19.29 -10.42 13.60
C ARG A 23 -20.16 -9.34 12.97
N ARG A 24 -21.20 -9.71 12.22
CA ARG A 24 -22.11 -8.76 11.56
C ARG A 24 -21.35 -7.67 10.79
N GLU A 25 -20.38 -8.06 9.95
CA GLU A 25 -19.56 -7.14 9.14
C GLU A 25 -18.54 -6.29 9.91
N GLN A 26 -18.49 -6.39 11.23
CA GLN A 26 -17.45 -5.74 12.03
C GLN A 26 -16.30 -6.68 12.29
N ILE A 27 -15.09 -6.20 12.10
CA ILE A 27 -13.87 -6.91 12.48
C ILE A 27 -13.73 -6.77 13.99
N ILE A 28 -13.70 -7.90 14.70
CA ILE A 28 -13.63 -7.96 16.15
C ILE A 28 -12.28 -8.43 16.69
N GLY A 29 -11.47 -9.02 15.82
CA GLY A 29 -10.13 -9.50 16.19
C GLY A 29 -9.32 -9.96 15.00
N VAL A 30 -8.04 -10.16 15.25
CA VAL A 30 -7.11 -10.78 14.31
C VAL A 30 -6.14 -11.67 15.09
N ARG A 31 -5.81 -12.81 14.50
CA ARG A 31 -4.76 -13.72 15.00
C ARG A 31 -3.92 -14.26 13.85
N GLY A 32 -2.74 -14.76 14.17
CA GLY A 32 -1.91 -15.41 13.15
C GLY A 32 -2.51 -16.73 12.67
N ASP A 33 -2.35 -17.02 11.40
CA ASP A 33 -2.73 -18.30 10.81
C ASP A 33 -1.65 -19.35 11.11
N PRO A 34 -1.96 -20.39 11.91
CA PRO A 34 -0.97 -21.40 12.27
C PRO A 34 -0.48 -22.25 11.10
N ASP A 35 -1.30 -22.34 10.04
CA ASP A 35 -1.00 -23.15 8.87
C ASP A 35 -0.22 -22.37 7.80
N HIS A 36 -0.04 -21.06 7.99
CA HIS A 36 0.63 -20.20 7.00
C HIS A 36 2.14 -20.32 7.09
N PRO A 37 2.85 -20.61 5.96
CA PRO A 37 4.29 -20.93 5.96
C PRO A 37 5.20 -19.75 6.29
N ALA A 38 4.74 -18.51 6.17
CA ALA A 38 5.55 -17.34 6.48
C ALA A 38 5.69 -17.05 7.99
N ASN A 39 4.70 -17.45 8.81
CA ASN A 39 4.67 -17.03 10.21
C ASN A 39 4.21 -18.10 11.21
N PHE A 40 3.63 -19.22 10.77
CA PHE A 40 3.18 -20.32 11.66
C PHE A 40 2.39 -19.82 12.88
N GLY A 41 1.43 -18.92 12.67
CA GLY A 41 0.60 -18.33 13.71
C GLY A 41 1.23 -17.18 14.49
N ARG A 42 2.51 -16.85 14.30
CA ARG A 42 3.17 -15.76 15.01
C ARG A 42 2.92 -14.42 14.32
N LEU A 43 2.72 -13.37 15.10
CA LEU A 43 2.57 -12.00 14.61
C LEU A 43 3.44 -11.06 15.44
N CYS A 44 3.95 -10.01 14.80
CA CYS A 44 4.53 -8.86 15.50
C CYS A 44 3.42 -7.96 16.07
N SER A 45 3.78 -6.96 16.86
CA SER A 45 2.84 -6.02 17.46
C SER A 45 1.90 -5.34 16.46
N LYS A 46 2.43 -4.97 15.26
CA LYS A 46 1.61 -4.37 14.18
C LYS A 46 0.57 -5.34 13.63
N GLY A 47 0.96 -6.59 13.38
CA GLY A 47 0.07 -7.62 12.87
C GLY A 47 -1.00 -8.01 13.89
N SER A 48 -0.66 -8.11 15.17
CA SER A 48 -1.61 -8.47 16.22
C SER A 48 -2.65 -7.37 16.52
N THR A 49 -2.35 -6.12 16.19
CA THR A 49 -3.25 -4.97 16.40
C THR A 49 -3.92 -4.48 15.10
N LEU A 50 -3.80 -5.23 14.02
CA LEU A 50 -4.33 -4.86 12.70
C LEU A 50 -5.83 -4.50 12.73
N HIS A 51 -6.63 -5.23 13.51
CA HIS A 51 -8.06 -4.99 13.65
C HIS A 51 -8.40 -3.60 14.20
N LEU A 52 -7.52 -2.98 14.99
CA LEU A 52 -7.73 -1.64 15.54
C LEU A 52 -7.64 -0.54 14.47
N THR A 53 -6.93 -0.78 13.40
CA THR A 53 -6.75 0.18 12.29
C THR A 53 -7.70 -0.06 11.11
N ALA A 54 -8.47 -1.14 11.15
CA ALA A 54 -9.36 -1.57 10.06
C ALA A 54 -10.84 -1.27 10.33
N THR A 55 -11.16 -0.44 11.32
CA THR A 55 -12.56 -0.06 11.59
C THR A 55 -13.03 0.99 10.60
N PRO A 56 -14.30 0.92 10.13
CA PRO A 56 -14.85 1.91 9.20
C PRO A 56 -14.75 3.35 9.72
N GLU A 57 -14.92 3.56 11.01
CA GLU A 57 -14.85 4.87 11.66
C GLU A 57 -13.45 5.47 11.57
N VAL A 58 -12.41 4.67 11.87
CA VAL A 58 -11.02 5.10 11.76
C VAL A 58 -10.66 5.41 10.32
N ILE A 59 -11.07 4.56 9.39
CA ILE A 59 -10.80 4.76 7.95
C ILE A 59 -11.47 6.06 7.47
N ALA A 60 -12.74 6.27 7.80
CA ALA A 60 -13.47 7.47 7.36
C ALA A 60 -12.89 8.77 7.91
N GLN A 61 -12.32 8.74 9.13
CA GLN A 61 -11.76 9.93 9.77
C GLN A 61 -10.30 10.23 9.39
N THR A 62 -9.52 9.21 9.02
CA THR A 62 -8.07 9.34 8.87
C THR A 62 -7.55 9.14 7.45
N ARG A 63 -8.39 8.66 6.53
CA ARG A 63 -7.97 8.32 5.15
C ARG A 63 -8.63 9.23 4.14
N LEU A 64 -7.89 9.56 3.07
CA LEU A 64 -8.50 10.09 1.86
C LEU A 64 -9.28 8.98 1.16
N LEU A 65 -10.59 9.21 0.95
CA LEU A 65 -11.49 8.22 0.34
C LEU A 65 -11.61 8.36 -1.18
N GLN A 66 -11.02 9.42 -1.73
CA GLN A 66 -10.99 9.69 -3.16
C GLN A 66 -9.73 10.45 -3.55
N PRO A 67 -9.28 10.37 -4.80
CA PRO A 67 -8.16 11.17 -5.28
C PRO A 67 -8.45 12.66 -5.14
N MET A 68 -7.40 13.44 -4.90
CA MET A 68 -7.49 14.89 -4.83
C MET A 68 -6.38 15.53 -5.66
N ARG A 69 -6.68 16.65 -6.30
CA ARG A 69 -5.72 17.44 -7.08
C ARG A 69 -5.60 18.86 -6.55
N ARG A 70 -4.38 19.34 -6.46
CA ARG A 70 -4.05 20.74 -6.24
C ARG A 70 -3.45 21.32 -7.52
N LEU A 71 -3.95 22.44 -7.99
CA LEU A 71 -3.45 23.08 -9.21
C LEU A 71 -2.18 23.89 -8.91
N GLN A 72 -2.15 24.61 -7.80
CA GLN A 72 -1.02 25.41 -7.37
C GLN A 72 -0.66 25.12 -5.91
N ARG A 73 0.59 25.33 -5.58
CA ARG A 73 1.08 25.17 -4.21
C ARG A 73 0.37 26.16 -3.28
N GLY A 74 -0.17 25.67 -2.16
CA GLY A 74 -0.92 26.48 -1.18
C GLY A 74 -2.44 26.47 -1.37
N GLU A 75 -2.95 26.06 -2.52
CA GLU A 75 -4.39 25.93 -2.73
C GLU A 75 -4.98 24.72 -1.99
N THR A 76 -6.28 24.78 -1.71
CA THR A 76 -7.01 23.63 -1.16
C THR A 76 -7.16 22.56 -2.24
N PRO A 77 -6.77 21.29 -1.95
CA PRO A 77 -6.97 20.21 -2.90
C PRO A 77 -8.45 20.00 -3.21
N GLN A 78 -8.76 19.76 -4.48
CA GLN A 78 -10.10 19.49 -4.96
C GLN A 78 -10.30 18.01 -5.29
N PRO A 79 -11.45 17.42 -5.02
CA PRO A 79 -11.77 16.05 -5.38
C PRO A 79 -11.61 15.80 -6.89
N LEU A 80 -11.11 14.60 -7.23
CA LEU A 80 -10.93 14.15 -8.61
C LEU A 80 -11.42 12.70 -8.73
N GLY A 81 -12.10 12.36 -9.82
CA GLY A 81 -12.46 10.97 -10.10
C GLY A 81 -11.23 10.11 -10.37
N TRP A 82 -11.34 8.81 -10.12
CA TRP A 82 -10.22 7.86 -10.30
C TRP A 82 -9.68 7.82 -11.72
N ASP A 83 -10.55 7.78 -12.72
CA ASP A 83 -10.14 7.75 -14.15
C ASP A 83 -9.33 9.00 -14.50
N ALA A 84 -9.84 10.16 -14.14
CA ALA A 84 -9.15 11.43 -14.39
C ALA A 84 -7.82 11.54 -13.61
N ALA A 85 -7.72 10.96 -12.41
CA ALA A 85 -6.49 10.93 -11.63
C ALA A 85 -5.44 10.03 -12.28
N LEU A 86 -5.85 8.85 -12.72
CA LEU A 86 -4.98 7.88 -13.41
C LEU A 86 -4.50 8.41 -14.77
N ASP A 87 -5.40 8.99 -15.57
CA ASP A 87 -5.08 9.60 -16.86
C ASP A 87 -4.09 10.76 -16.70
N LEU A 88 -4.30 11.59 -15.69
CA LEU A 88 -3.38 12.68 -15.38
C LEU A 88 -1.99 12.15 -15.03
N ALA A 89 -1.90 11.15 -14.16
CA ALA A 89 -0.63 10.55 -13.76
C ALA A 89 0.07 9.89 -14.96
N ALA A 90 -0.64 9.05 -15.71
CA ALA A 90 -0.11 8.34 -16.87
C ALA A 90 0.39 9.32 -17.95
N THR A 91 -0.39 10.35 -18.27
CA THR A 91 0.01 11.38 -19.26
C THR A 91 1.28 12.10 -18.81
N ARG A 92 1.38 12.49 -17.53
CA ARG A 92 2.57 13.19 -17.03
C ARG A 92 3.81 12.31 -17.06
N PHE A 93 3.71 11.05 -16.66
CA PHE A 93 4.83 10.12 -16.79
C PHE A 93 5.25 9.92 -18.25
N ALA A 94 4.30 9.69 -19.14
CA ALA A 94 4.58 9.53 -20.57
C ALA A 94 5.27 10.76 -21.18
N ASP A 95 4.82 11.97 -20.84
CA ASP A 95 5.43 13.22 -21.32
C ASP A 95 6.87 13.41 -20.80
N ILE A 96 7.11 13.12 -19.52
CA ILE A 96 8.45 13.20 -18.94
C ILE A 96 9.39 12.20 -19.58
N ILE A 97 8.95 10.95 -19.72
CA ILE A 97 9.76 9.89 -20.34
C ILE A 97 10.08 10.23 -21.79
N ARG A 98 9.10 10.71 -22.55
CA ARG A 98 9.29 11.09 -23.96
C ARG A 98 10.26 12.25 -24.11
N THR A 99 10.24 13.23 -23.20
CA THR A 99 11.04 14.45 -23.27
C THR A 99 12.45 14.30 -22.70
N HIS A 100 12.58 13.56 -21.60
CA HIS A 100 13.81 13.51 -20.80
C HIS A 100 14.38 12.09 -20.63
N GLY A 101 13.70 11.09 -21.17
CA GLY A 101 14.08 9.68 -21.02
C GLY A 101 13.58 9.03 -19.73
N PRO A 102 13.68 7.69 -19.63
CA PRO A 102 13.16 6.93 -18.50
C PRO A 102 13.84 7.26 -17.18
N ASP A 103 15.11 7.62 -17.18
CA ASP A 103 15.88 7.94 -15.97
C ASP A 103 15.50 9.29 -15.32
N ALA A 104 14.65 10.08 -15.99
CA ALA A 104 14.02 11.25 -15.37
C ALA A 104 12.89 10.89 -14.40
N VAL A 105 12.49 9.60 -14.34
CA VAL A 105 11.51 9.07 -13.40
C VAL A 105 12.20 8.30 -12.29
N GLY A 106 11.82 8.56 -11.04
CA GLY A 106 12.30 7.83 -9.89
C GLY A 106 11.16 7.44 -8.96
N PHE A 107 11.32 6.31 -8.27
CA PHE A 107 10.36 5.80 -7.28
C PHE A 107 11.02 5.69 -5.92
N TYR A 108 10.41 6.30 -4.92
CA TYR A 108 10.76 6.13 -3.53
C TYR A 108 9.61 5.41 -2.83
N VAL A 109 9.79 4.13 -2.58
CA VAL A 109 8.73 3.25 -2.05
C VAL A 109 8.91 2.97 -0.57
N SER A 110 7.88 2.45 0.08
CA SER A 110 7.94 2.10 1.49
C SER A 110 8.64 0.76 1.71
N GLY A 111 9.37 0.62 2.82
CA GLY A 111 9.80 -0.68 3.35
C GLY A 111 8.66 -1.51 3.94
N GLN A 112 7.47 -0.95 4.04
CA GLN A 112 6.26 -1.59 4.58
C GLN A 112 5.22 -1.80 3.48
N LEU A 113 5.60 -2.52 2.45
CA LEU A 113 4.72 -2.94 1.34
C LEU A 113 4.52 -4.44 1.37
N LEU A 114 3.42 -4.89 0.78
CA LEU A 114 3.22 -6.31 0.48
C LEU A 114 4.28 -6.80 -0.53
N THR A 115 4.54 -8.09 -0.54
CA THR A 115 5.44 -8.70 -1.54
C THR A 115 4.94 -8.46 -2.96
N GLU A 116 3.64 -8.49 -3.16
CA GLU A 116 2.97 -8.18 -4.42
C GLU A 116 3.20 -6.75 -4.88
N ASP A 117 3.20 -5.78 -3.95
CA ASP A 117 3.48 -4.38 -4.26
C ASP A 117 4.92 -4.20 -4.75
N TYR A 118 5.90 -4.83 -4.07
CA TYR A 118 7.29 -4.81 -4.54
C TYR A 118 7.44 -5.41 -5.93
N TYR A 119 6.78 -6.52 -6.18
CA TYR A 119 6.81 -7.16 -7.50
C TYR A 119 6.26 -6.25 -8.59
N VAL A 120 5.08 -5.66 -8.36
CA VAL A 120 4.42 -4.77 -9.32
C VAL A 120 5.24 -3.50 -9.56
N PHE A 121 5.78 -2.87 -8.50
CA PHE A 121 6.63 -1.69 -8.64
C PHE A 121 7.94 -1.97 -9.38
N ASN A 122 8.60 -3.09 -9.11
CA ASN A 122 9.79 -3.49 -9.87
C ASN A 122 9.46 -3.72 -11.35
N LYS A 123 8.34 -4.38 -11.64
CA LYS A 123 7.89 -4.60 -13.01
C LYS A 123 7.56 -3.29 -13.72
N LEU A 124 6.89 -2.35 -13.04
CA LEU A 124 6.61 -1.02 -13.56
C LEU A 124 7.90 -0.25 -13.84
N ALA A 125 8.78 -0.11 -12.85
CA ALA A 125 9.99 0.70 -12.99
C ALA A 125 10.96 0.13 -14.02
N LYS A 126 11.33 -1.15 -13.88
CA LYS A 126 12.37 -1.78 -14.70
C LYS A 126 11.85 -2.35 -16.01
N GLY A 127 10.66 -2.96 -15.99
CA GLY A 127 10.11 -3.64 -17.17
C GLY A 127 9.34 -2.74 -18.11
N LEU A 128 8.58 -1.78 -17.61
CA LEU A 128 7.70 -0.93 -18.42
C LEU A 128 8.28 0.47 -18.64
N ILE A 129 8.81 1.12 -17.63
CA ILE A 129 9.42 2.45 -17.75
C ILE A 129 10.86 2.36 -18.22
N GLY A 130 11.60 1.34 -17.81
CA GLY A 130 13.00 1.12 -18.21
C GLY A 130 14.01 1.89 -17.37
N THR A 131 13.71 2.17 -16.09
CA THR A 131 14.61 2.85 -15.16
C THR A 131 14.97 1.96 -13.97
N ASN A 132 16.18 2.14 -13.43
CA ASN A 132 16.62 1.54 -12.17
C ASN A 132 16.49 2.51 -10.98
N ASN A 133 15.93 3.69 -11.18
CA ASN A 133 15.76 4.70 -10.14
C ASN A 133 14.60 4.34 -9.21
N ILE A 134 14.79 3.28 -8.42
CA ILE A 134 13.84 2.82 -7.40
C ILE A 134 14.61 2.55 -6.11
N ASP A 135 14.17 3.15 -5.02
CA ASP A 135 14.73 2.97 -3.69
C ASP A 135 13.63 2.98 -2.62
N THR A 136 13.99 2.69 -1.40
CA THR A 136 13.06 2.47 -0.29
C THR A 136 13.55 3.12 1.00
N ASN A 137 12.62 3.48 1.88
CA ASN A 137 12.92 3.97 3.22
C ASN A 137 13.27 2.86 4.24
N SER A 138 13.42 1.62 3.82
CA SER A 138 13.66 0.47 4.74
C SER A 138 14.85 0.71 5.66
N ARG A 139 15.90 1.37 5.15
CA ARG A 139 17.09 1.71 5.90
C ARG A 139 16.82 2.69 7.05
N LEU A 140 15.92 3.65 6.85
CA LEU A 140 15.57 4.67 7.85
C LEU A 140 14.48 4.18 8.82
N CYS A 141 13.67 3.20 8.41
CA CYS A 141 12.51 2.76 9.17
C CYS A 141 12.77 1.55 10.06
N MET A 142 13.61 0.59 9.61
CA MET A 142 13.72 -0.73 10.22
C MET A 142 15.14 -1.09 10.71
N SER A 143 16.13 -0.29 10.40
CA SER A 143 17.54 -0.59 10.73
C SER A 143 18.19 0.41 11.70
N SER A 144 17.38 1.18 12.39
CA SER A 144 17.83 2.05 13.49
C SER A 144 17.72 1.39 14.84
#